data_a67f7d883726650b677b30afd79a371b
#
_entry.id   a67f7d883726650b677b30afd79a371b
#
_cell.length_a   1.000
_cell.length_b   1.000
_cell.length_c   1.000
_cell.angle_alpha   90.00
_cell.angle_beta   90.00
_cell.angle_gamma   90.00
#
_symmetry.space_group_name_H-M   'P 1'
#
loop_
_entity.id
_entity.type
_entity.pdbx_description
1 polymer ?
#
loop_
_entity_poly.entity_id
_entity_poly.type
_entity_poly.pdbx_seq_one_letter_code
_entity_poly.pdbx_strand_id
1 'polypeptide(L)'
;TSVTIGDSVTSIGEYAFSSCDSLTSVTIGDSVTSIGEYAFSRCAGLTSVTIGNGVTSIGGRAFQYCDSLTSITIPDSVTSIGVEAFYGCYRLTSIIIPDGVTSIGWWAFDGCTSLTSVTFENPNGWSVKTLSKKLSAEDLSDPATAARYLRSTYRDHTWSRE
;
A
#
# COMPACT_ATOMS: atom_id res chain seq x y z
N THR A 1 -12.72 4.64 -17.08
CA THR A 1 -12.09 3.59 -17.92
C THR A 1 -11.50 2.51 -17.01
N SER A 2 -11.72 1.22 -17.32
CA SER A 2 -11.14 0.08 -16.59
C SER A 2 -10.03 -0.59 -17.39
N VAL A 3 -9.06 -1.17 -16.69
CA VAL A 3 -7.97 -1.99 -17.25
C VAL A 3 -7.94 -3.34 -16.55
N THR A 4 -7.82 -4.41 -17.33
CA THR A 4 -7.53 -5.75 -16.83
C THR A 4 -6.17 -6.18 -17.36
N ILE A 5 -5.25 -6.48 -16.48
CA ILE A 5 -3.91 -7.00 -16.77
C ILE A 5 -4.02 -8.52 -16.68
N GLY A 6 -3.94 -9.17 -17.83
CA GLY A 6 -4.16 -10.62 -17.94
C GLY A 6 -2.95 -11.46 -17.50
N ASP A 7 -3.17 -12.78 -17.46
CA ASP A 7 -2.23 -13.76 -16.88
C ASP A 7 -0.95 -13.97 -17.70
N SER A 8 -0.83 -13.42 -18.90
CA SER A 8 0.43 -13.42 -19.65
C SER A 8 1.43 -12.35 -19.21
N VAL A 9 0.97 -11.39 -18.38
CA VAL A 9 1.82 -10.31 -17.85
C VAL A 9 2.41 -10.75 -16.52
N THR A 10 3.73 -10.70 -16.40
CA THR A 10 4.47 -11.13 -15.21
C THR A 10 4.93 -9.96 -14.34
N SER A 11 4.97 -8.73 -14.87
CA SER A 11 5.34 -7.53 -14.10
C SER A 11 4.71 -6.28 -14.68
N ILE A 12 4.45 -5.30 -13.81
CA ILE A 12 4.06 -3.94 -14.20
C ILE A 12 5.29 -3.07 -14.03
N GLY A 13 5.75 -2.46 -15.14
CA GLY A 13 6.96 -1.65 -15.17
C GLY A 13 6.82 -0.30 -14.45
N GLU A 14 7.95 0.36 -14.27
CA GLU A 14 8.02 1.72 -13.73
C GLU A 14 7.21 2.70 -14.61
N TYR A 15 6.39 3.56 -13.98
CA TYR A 15 5.50 4.56 -14.62
C TYR A 15 4.46 3.99 -15.62
N ALA A 16 4.23 2.67 -15.69
CA ALA A 16 3.43 2.03 -16.75
C ALA A 16 2.04 2.67 -16.96
N PHE A 17 1.37 3.13 -15.92
CA PHE A 17 0.07 3.79 -15.95
C PHE A 17 0.09 5.16 -15.24
N SER A 18 1.27 5.76 -15.08
CA SER A 18 1.38 7.05 -14.39
C SER A 18 0.53 8.13 -15.05
N SER A 19 -0.17 8.94 -14.25
CA SER A 19 -1.03 10.05 -14.72
C SER A 19 -2.18 9.61 -15.62
N CYS A 20 -2.64 8.37 -15.49
CA CYS A 20 -3.84 7.90 -16.18
C CYS A 20 -5.11 8.40 -15.45
N ASP A 21 -5.39 9.72 -15.50
CA ASP A 21 -6.46 10.36 -14.72
C ASP A 21 -7.86 9.80 -14.99
N SER A 22 -8.11 9.29 -16.19
CA SER A 22 -9.39 8.68 -16.58
C SER A 22 -9.52 7.21 -16.18
N LEU A 23 -8.49 6.60 -15.60
CA LEU A 23 -8.50 5.24 -15.12
C LEU A 23 -9.29 5.17 -13.81
N THR A 24 -10.36 4.38 -13.79
CA THR A 24 -11.25 4.27 -12.61
C THR A 24 -11.08 2.97 -11.84
N SER A 25 -10.70 1.90 -12.54
CA SER A 25 -10.47 0.60 -11.91
C SER A 25 -9.37 -0.20 -12.62
N VAL A 26 -8.64 -0.98 -11.86
CA VAL A 26 -7.61 -1.89 -12.36
C VAL A 26 -7.79 -3.25 -11.72
N THR A 27 -7.72 -4.29 -12.54
CA THR A 27 -7.59 -5.68 -12.10
C THR A 27 -6.23 -6.21 -12.56
N ILE A 28 -5.41 -6.65 -11.61
CA ILE A 28 -4.08 -7.22 -11.85
C ILE A 28 -4.17 -8.72 -11.68
N GLY A 29 -3.79 -9.48 -12.72
CA GLY A 29 -3.85 -10.94 -12.74
C GLY A 29 -2.81 -11.61 -11.82
N ASP A 30 -3.04 -12.87 -11.51
CA ASP A 30 -2.23 -13.65 -10.55
C ASP A 30 -0.81 -13.96 -11.04
N SER A 31 -0.52 -13.84 -12.33
CA SER A 31 0.83 -14.04 -12.88
C SER A 31 1.76 -12.84 -12.65
N VAL A 32 1.21 -11.68 -12.29
CA VAL A 32 2.02 -10.48 -11.99
C VAL A 32 2.70 -10.66 -10.64
N THR A 33 4.03 -10.57 -10.63
CA THR A 33 4.85 -10.76 -9.41
C THR A 33 5.26 -9.45 -8.76
N SER A 34 5.28 -8.35 -9.51
CA SER A 34 5.69 -7.04 -8.99
C SER A 34 4.96 -5.88 -9.64
N ILE A 35 4.68 -4.86 -8.83
CA ILE A 35 4.20 -3.55 -9.27
C ILE A 35 5.36 -2.58 -9.14
N GLY A 36 5.79 -1.99 -10.27
CA GLY A 36 6.95 -1.11 -10.37
C GLY A 36 6.79 0.24 -9.67
N GLU A 37 7.89 0.97 -9.55
CA GLU A 37 7.91 2.31 -8.98
C GLU A 37 7.03 3.25 -9.82
N TYR A 38 6.22 4.11 -9.18
CA TYR A 38 5.27 5.05 -9.83
C TYR A 38 4.25 4.39 -10.78
N ALA A 39 4.07 3.07 -10.78
CA ALA A 39 3.28 2.37 -11.80
C ALA A 39 1.87 2.95 -12.03
N PHE A 40 1.18 3.38 -10.99
CA PHE A 40 -0.14 4.02 -11.02
C PHE A 40 -0.13 5.40 -10.35
N SER A 41 1.05 6.03 -10.23
CA SER A 41 1.15 7.35 -9.60
C SER A 41 0.29 8.37 -10.34
N ARG A 42 -0.41 9.23 -9.58
CA ARG A 42 -1.29 10.29 -10.09
C ARG A 42 -2.46 9.80 -10.94
N CYS A 43 -2.90 8.56 -10.77
CA CYS A 43 -4.18 8.10 -11.32
C CYS A 43 -5.33 8.68 -10.49
N ALA A 44 -5.58 10.00 -10.63
CA ALA A 44 -6.50 10.74 -9.76
C ALA A 44 -7.95 10.20 -9.78
N GLY A 45 -8.37 9.60 -10.89
CA GLY A 45 -9.70 8.97 -11.04
C GLY A 45 -9.81 7.54 -10.50
N LEU A 46 -8.71 6.91 -10.06
CA LEU A 46 -8.67 5.51 -9.66
C LEU A 46 -9.40 5.30 -8.33
N THR A 47 -10.51 4.58 -8.35
CA THR A 47 -11.35 4.33 -7.19
C THR A 47 -11.15 2.94 -6.57
N SER A 48 -10.75 1.96 -7.38
CA SER A 48 -10.56 0.58 -6.95
C SER A 48 -9.42 -0.13 -7.67
N VAL A 49 -8.70 -0.96 -6.93
CA VAL A 49 -7.64 -1.83 -7.45
C VAL A 49 -7.82 -3.22 -6.87
N THR A 50 -7.83 -4.22 -7.74
CA THR A 50 -7.72 -5.62 -7.35
C THR A 50 -6.31 -6.10 -7.70
N ILE A 51 -5.59 -6.57 -6.70
CA ILE A 51 -4.21 -7.09 -6.85
C ILE A 51 -4.27 -8.61 -6.80
N GLY A 52 -3.71 -9.27 -7.82
CA GLY A 52 -3.63 -10.73 -7.90
C GLY A 52 -2.65 -11.34 -6.88
N ASN A 53 -2.87 -12.61 -6.57
CA ASN A 53 -2.13 -13.33 -5.52
C ASN A 53 -0.68 -13.69 -5.88
N GLY A 54 -0.23 -13.35 -7.09
CA GLY A 54 1.18 -13.48 -7.48
C GLY A 54 2.07 -12.33 -7.04
N VAL A 55 1.46 -11.17 -6.71
CA VAL A 55 2.24 -9.95 -6.39
C VAL A 55 2.95 -10.09 -5.05
N THR A 56 4.27 -9.99 -5.06
CA THR A 56 5.12 -10.09 -3.87
C THR A 56 5.60 -8.73 -3.36
N SER A 57 5.57 -7.70 -4.21
CA SER A 57 6.03 -6.35 -3.83
C SER A 57 5.22 -5.25 -4.50
N ILE A 58 4.94 -4.20 -3.73
CA ILE A 58 4.39 -2.94 -4.21
C ILE A 58 5.53 -1.92 -4.20
N GLY A 59 5.88 -1.40 -5.38
CA GLY A 59 6.99 -0.48 -5.58
C GLY A 59 6.80 0.87 -4.89
N GLY A 60 7.88 1.62 -4.79
CA GLY A 60 7.83 2.99 -4.27
C GLY A 60 6.88 3.87 -5.09
N ARG A 61 6.07 4.69 -4.42
CA ARG A 61 5.13 5.62 -5.07
C ARG A 61 4.15 4.97 -6.06
N ALA A 62 3.97 3.65 -5.98
CA ALA A 62 3.17 2.91 -6.96
C ALA A 62 1.74 3.44 -7.10
N PHE A 63 1.11 3.88 -6.01
CA PHE A 63 -0.24 4.48 -5.96
C PHE A 63 -0.22 5.90 -5.39
N GLN A 64 0.91 6.60 -5.50
CA GLN A 64 1.04 7.98 -5.01
C GLN A 64 0.02 8.90 -5.70
N TYR A 65 -0.70 9.74 -4.92
CA TYR A 65 -1.72 10.65 -5.42
C TYR A 65 -2.85 9.98 -6.23
N CYS A 66 -3.23 8.76 -5.85
CA CYS A 66 -4.50 8.18 -6.28
C CYS A 66 -5.64 8.78 -5.45
N ASP A 67 -5.99 10.03 -5.75
CA ASP A 67 -6.84 10.88 -4.90
C ASP A 67 -8.24 10.30 -4.64
N SER A 68 -8.75 9.51 -5.57
CA SER A 68 -10.08 8.91 -5.50
C SER A 68 -10.09 7.49 -4.90
N LEU A 69 -8.93 6.92 -4.59
CA LEU A 69 -8.83 5.55 -4.09
C LEU A 69 -9.45 5.45 -2.68
N THR A 70 -10.54 4.70 -2.56
CA THR A 70 -11.27 4.56 -1.29
C THR A 70 -10.92 3.29 -0.54
N SER A 71 -10.55 2.25 -1.28
CA SER A 71 -10.15 0.95 -0.72
C SER A 71 -9.20 0.22 -1.67
N ILE A 72 -8.34 -0.59 -1.10
CA ILE A 72 -7.47 -1.52 -1.83
C ILE A 72 -7.28 -2.77 -0.99
N THR A 73 -7.30 -3.94 -1.63
CA THR A 73 -6.99 -5.20 -0.98
C THR A 73 -5.56 -5.58 -1.36
N ILE A 74 -4.72 -5.75 -0.35
CA ILE A 74 -3.35 -6.25 -0.50
C ILE A 74 -3.40 -7.76 -0.26
N PRO A 75 -2.95 -8.60 -1.20
CA PRO A 75 -2.96 -10.05 -1.01
C PRO A 75 -1.85 -10.53 -0.07
N ASP A 76 -2.02 -11.71 0.52
CA ASP A 76 -1.08 -12.31 1.48
C ASP A 76 0.32 -12.60 0.89
N SER A 77 0.41 -12.67 -0.43
CA SER A 77 1.68 -12.83 -1.15
C SER A 77 2.61 -11.61 -1.03
N VAL A 78 2.07 -10.41 -0.72
CA VAL A 78 2.87 -9.20 -0.63
C VAL A 78 3.73 -9.22 0.63
N THR A 79 5.05 -9.09 0.44
CA THR A 79 6.03 -9.05 1.53
C THR A 79 6.53 -7.63 1.83
N SER A 80 6.41 -6.71 0.87
CA SER A 80 6.91 -5.35 1.04
C SER A 80 5.99 -4.30 0.41
N ILE A 81 5.80 -3.20 1.13
CA ILE A 81 5.16 -1.97 0.66
C ILE A 81 6.23 -0.89 0.58
N GLY A 82 6.42 -0.32 -0.60
CA GLY A 82 7.50 0.63 -0.90
C GLY A 82 7.34 2.00 -0.24
N VAL A 83 8.39 2.81 -0.35
CA VAL A 83 8.42 4.21 0.09
C VAL A 83 7.31 4.99 -0.62
N GLU A 84 6.53 5.78 0.13
CA GLU A 84 5.46 6.62 -0.42
C GLU A 84 4.42 5.85 -1.26
N ALA A 85 4.29 4.52 -1.11
CA ALA A 85 3.49 3.69 -2.00
C ALA A 85 2.02 4.17 -2.13
N PHE A 86 1.43 4.69 -1.06
CA PHE A 86 0.07 5.26 -1.00
C PHE A 86 0.07 6.73 -0.57
N TYR A 87 1.20 7.44 -0.74
CA TYR A 87 1.30 8.83 -0.35
C TYR A 87 0.21 9.68 -1.02
N GLY A 88 -0.53 10.46 -0.23
CA GLY A 88 -1.56 11.34 -0.77
C GLY A 88 -2.81 10.63 -1.30
N CYS A 89 -3.07 9.39 -0.93
CA CYS A 89 -4.37 8.74 -1.17
C CYS A 89 -5.42 9.33 -0.23
N TYR A 90 -5.87 10.55 -0.52
CA TYR A 90 -6.68 11.37 0.41
C TYR A 90 -7.99 10.72 0.82
N ARG A 91 -8.57 9.85 -0.01
CA ARG A 91 -9.88 9.20 0.23
C ARG A 91 -9.78 7.77 0.75
N LEU A 92 -8.58 7.23 0.91
CA LEU A 92 -8.40 5.90 1.49
C LEU A 92 -8.83 5.92 2.96
N THR A 93 -9.86 5.13 3.30
CA THR A 93 -10.47 5.14 4.64
C THR A 93 -9.97 4.03 5.54
N SER A 94 -9.65 2.88 4.94
CA SER A 94 -9.18 1.70 5.66
C SER A 94 -8.24 0.87 4.81
N ILE A 95 -7.35 0.13 5.47
CA ILE A 95 -6.49 -0.86 4.82
C ILE A 95 -6.22 -2.03 5.76
N ILE A 96 -6.07 -3.22 5.18
CA ILE A 96 -5.58 -4.40 5.88
C ILE A 96 -4.12 -4.61 5.46
N ILE A 97 -3.25 -4.79 6.44
CA ILE A 97 -1.85 -5.19 6.26
C ILE A 97 -1.78 -6.70 6.51
N PRO A 98 -1.62 -7.51 5.45
CA PRO A 98 -1.60 -8.97 5.55
C PRO A 98 -0.43 -9.50 6.38
N ASP A 99 -0.56 -10.73 6.85
CA ASP A 99 0.51 -11.40 7.60
C ASP A 99 1.80 -11.57 6.78
N GLY A 100 1.70 -11.68 5.46
CA GLY A 100 2.85 -11.74 4.55
C GLY A 100 3.77 -10.51 4.59
N VAL A 101 3.21 -9.32 4.92
CA VAL A 101 3.98 -8.06 4.90
C VAL A 101 4.98 -8.00 6.05
N THR A 102 6.25 -7.83 5.71
CA THR A 102 7.37 -7.71 6.66
C THR A 102 8.04 -6.34 6.66
N SER A 103 7.74 -5.51 5.66
CA SER A 103 8.29 -4.14 5.60
C SER A 103 7.31 -3.14 4.99
N ILE A 104 7.28 -1.93 5.58
CA ILE A 104 6.54 -0.77 5.07
C ILE A 104 7.52 0.39 5.00
N GLY A 105 7.63 0.98 3.82
CA GLY A 105 8.51 2.12 3.55
C GLY A 105 8.07 3.40 4.27
N TRP A 106 9.02 4.29 4.49
CA TRP A 106 8.74 5.61 5.04
C TRP A 106 7.77 6.39 4.13
N TRP A 107 6.88 7.17 4.75
CA TRP A 107 5.81 7.93 4.11
C TRP A 107 4.81 7.09 3.29
N ALA A 108 4.79 5.76 3.49
CA ALA A 108 3.92 4.89 2.67
C ALA A 108 2.44 5.31 2.70
N PHE A 109 1.94 5.84 3.82
CA PHE A 109 0.56 6.31 4.01
C PHE A 109 0.48 7.79 4.44
N ASP A 110 1.56 8.56 4.28
CA ASP A 110 1.52 9.99 4.59
C ASP A 110 0.55 10.70 3.63
N GLY A 111 -0.19 11.68 4.13
CA GLY A 111 -1.23 12.36 3.37
C GLY A 111 -2.53 11.55 3.17
N CYS A 112 -2.65 10.32 3.64
CA CYS A 112 -3.92 9.58 3.66
C CYS A 112 -4.87 10.16 4.72
N THR A 113 -5.37 11.36 4.48
CA THR A 113 -6.09 12.14 5.51
C THR A 113 -7.39 11.50 5.98
N SER A 114 -8.02 10.67 5.16
CA SER A 114 -9.23 9.91 5.51
C SER A 114 -8.96 8.56 6.17
N LEU A 115 -7.68 8.12 6.26
CA LEU A 115 -7.34 6.81 6.81
C LEU A 115 -7.55 6.80 8.33
N THR A 116 -8.62 6.13 8.75
CA THR A 116 -9.02 6.04 10.16
C THR A 116 -8.89 4.63 10.74
N SER A 117 -8.72 3.63 9.88
CA SER A 117 -8.65 2.23 10.29
C SER A 117 -7.54 1.49 9.53
N VAL A 118 -6.60 0.92 10.26
CA VAL A 118 -5.58 -0.01 9.73
C VAL A 118 -5.62 -1.28 10.56
N THR A 119 -5.82 -2.41 9.91
CA THR A 119 -5.81 -3.71 10.56
C THR A 119 -4.54 -4.45 10.17
N PHE A 120 -3.69 -4.76 11.15
CA PHE A 120 -2.59 -5.70 10.97
C PHE A 120 -3.10 -7.11 11.27
N GLU A 121 -3.07 -8.02 10.30
CA GLU A 121 -3.43 -9.43 10.54
C GLU A 121 -2.49 -10.08 11.56
N ASN A 122 -1.21 -9.68 11.53
CA ASN A 122 -0.26 -10.03 12.56
C ASN A 122 0.39 -8.76 13.14
N PRO A 123 -0.04 -8.31 14.33
CA PRO A 123 0.49 -7.10 14.96
C PRO A 123 1.82 -7.32 15.70
N ASN A 124 2.33 -8.56 15.74
CA ASN A 124 3.54 -8.90 16.49
C ASN A 124 4.83 -8.61 15.72
N GLY A 125 5.91 -8.33 16.41
CA GLY A 125 7.27 -8.22 15.87
C GLY A 125 7.59 -6.92 15.14
N TRP A 126 6.66 -5.97 15.02
CA TRP A 126 6.89 -4.72 14.32
C TRP A 126 7.81 -3.77 15.06
N SER A 127 8.70 -3.13 14.34
CA SER A 127 9.62 -2.11 14.84
C SER A 127 9.79 -0.96 13.86
N VAL A 128 10.11 0.22 14.40
CA VAL A 128 10.52 1.40 13.63
C VAL A 128 12.04 1.44 13.61
N LYS A 129 12.62 1.09 12.46
CA LYS A 129 14.07 0.81 12.34
C LYS A 129 14.96 1.97 12.79
N THR A 130 14.68 3.18 12.32
CA THR A 130 15.51 4.36 12.62
C THR A 130 15.52 4.76 14.10
N LEU A 131 14.47 4.41 14.83
CA LEU A 131 14.35 4.70 16.25
C LEU A 131 14.71 3.50 17.13
N SER A 132 15.01 2.34 16.54
CA SER A 132 15.14 1.06 17.24
C SER A 132 13.99 0.79 18.21
N LYS A 133 12.79 1.29 17.85
CA LYS A 133 11.59 1.22 18.68
C LYS A 133 10.72 0.03 18.26
N LYS A 134 10.52 -0.89 19.18
CA LYS A 134 9.49 -1.93 19.04
C LYS A 134 8.10 -1.33 19.25
N LEU A 135 7.17 -1.69 18.36
CA LEU A 135 5.76 -1.32 18.48
C LEU A 135 5.04 -2.43 19.26
N SER A 136 4.14 -2.05 20.16
CA SER A 136 3.38 -3.05 20.91
C SER A 136 2.32 -3.68 20.01
N ALA A 137 2.11 -4.99 20.18
CA ALA A 137 1.02 -5.68 19.48
C ALA A 137 -0.35 -5.13 19.91
N GLU A 138 -0.50 -4.68 21.16
CA GLU A 138 -1.72 -4.03 21.67
C GLU A 138 -2.04 -2.76 20.87
N ASP A 139 -1.06 -1.85 20.70
CA ASP A 139 -1.25 -0.63 19.89
C ASP A 139 -1.62 -0.93 18.45
N LEU A 140 -1.00 -1.95 17.83
CA LEU A 140 -1.26 -2.32 16.43
C LEU A 140 -2.53 -3.16 16.26
N SER A 141 -3.07 -3.72 17.32
CA SER A 141 -4.37 -4.38 17.33
C SER A 141 -5.54 -3.38 17.40
N ASP A 142 -5.27 -2.13 17.82
CA ASP A 142 -6.25 -1.03 17.71
C ASP A 142 -6.15 -0.35 16.36
N PRO A 143 -7.15 -0.52 15.45
CA PRO A 143 -7.07 0.00 14.09
C PRO A 143 -6.89 1.51 13.99
N ALA A 144 -7.42 2.27 14.93
CA ALA A 144 -7.30 3.73 14.94
C ALA A 144 -5.89 4.18 15.35
N THR A 145 -5.29 3.51 16.34
CA THR A 145 -3.90 3.75 16.75
C THR A 145 -2.93 3.35 15.64
N ALA A 146 -3.14 2.19 15.00
CA ALA A 146 -2.34 1.74 13.87
C ALA A 146 -2.40 2.75 12.70
N ALA A 147 -3.59 3.25 12.36
CA ALA A 147 -3.77 4.28 11.34
C ALA A 147 -3.01 5.57 11.70
N ARG A 148 -3.11 6.04 12.94
CA ARG A 148 -2.39 7.21 13.42
C ARG A 148 -0.87 7.02 13.36
N TYR A 149 -0.36 5.83 13.68
CA TYR A 149 1.07 5.54 13.61
C TYR A 149 1.59 5.60 12.18
N LEU A 150 0.91 4.97 11.21
CA LEU A 150 1.34 4.95 9.82
C LEU A 150 1.23 6.32 9.13
N ARG A 151 0.16 7.09 9.38
CA ARG A 151 -0.06 8.35 8.67
C ARG A 151 0.54 9.58 9.35
N SER A 152 0.99 9.49 10.61
CA SER A 152 1.48 10.67 11.32
C SER A 152 2.62 10.40 12.29
N THR A 153 2.48 9.53 13.30
CA THR A 153 3.45 9.42 14.40
C THR A 153 4.80 8.86 13.96
N TYR A 154 4.79 7.85 13.09
CA TYR A 154 5.99 7.18 12.58
C TYR A 154 6.02 7.13 11.05
N ARG A 155 5.37 8.06 10.38
CA ARG A 155 5.23 8.12 8.91
C ARG A 155 6.55 8.24 8.17
N ASP A 156 7.51 8.95 8.74
CA ASP A 156 8.83 9.24 8.19
C ASP A 156 9.88 8.16 8.51
N HIS A 157 9.42 7.00 8.92
CA HIS A 157 10.27 5.86 9.27
C HIS A 157 9.89 4.59 8.51
N THR A 158 10.88 3.77 8.23
CA THR A 158 10.64 2.42 7.71
C THR A 158 10.22 1.50 8.85
N TRP A 159 9.17 0.76 8.63
CA TRP A 159 8.66 -0.27 9.52
C TRP A 159 9.15 -1.63 9.06
N SER A 160 9.52 -2.47 10.00
CA SER A 160 9.90 -3.85 9.71
C SER A 160 9.37 -4.79 10.79
N ARG A 161 9.10 -6.02 10.38
CA ARG A 161 8.70 -7.12 11.26
C ARG A 161 9.76 -8.21 11.24
N GLU A 162 10.17 -8.69 12.42
CA GLU A 162 11.07 -9.83 12.64
C GLU A 162 10.29 -11.11 12.92
#